data_4fa4a962870c9bec8bce5c99317cd10c
#
_entry.id   4fa4a962870c9bec8bce5c99317cd10c
#
_cell.length_a   1.000
_cell.length_b   1.000
_cell.length_c   1.000
_cell.angle_alpha   90.00
_cell.angle_beta   90.00
_cell.angle_gamma   90.00
#
_symmetry.space_group_name_H-M   'P 1'
#
loop_
_entity.id
_entity.type
_entity.pdbx_description
1 polymer ?
#
loop_
_entity_poly.entity_id
_entity_poly.type
_entity_poly.pdbx_seq_one_letter_code
_entity_poly.pdbx_strand_id
1 'polypeptide(L)'
;MQDLLNVLGLASSANKLISGETLFKKIIKNKIKLVLTVKDMGASQLKKINDKCAFYQVPIYNGLIDTIQLNQAIGKNNVKAIGIEDINFVKLILKNISKGDVNYGQTN
;
A
#
# COMPACT_ATOMS: atom_id res chain seq x y z
N MET A 1 -0.04 -2.54 14.01
CA MET A 1 0.24 -1.78 12.79
C MET A 1 1.46 -0.86 12.88
N GLN A 2 2.01 -0.69 14.07
CA GLN A 2 3.17 0.21 14.19
C GLN A 2 4.37 -0.30 13.37
N ASP A 3 4.57 -1.62 13.33
CA ASP A 3 5.67 -2.17 12.54
C ASP A 3 5.50 -1.89 11.05
N LEU A 4 4.27 -1.99 10.55
CA LEU A 4 3.99 -1.66 9.16
C LEU A 4 4.26 -0.19 8.89
N LEU A 5 3.81 0.69 9.78
CA LEU A 5 4.03 2.13 9.62
C LEU A 5 5.52 2.47 9.61
N ASN A 6 6.30 1.80 10.45
CA ASN A 6 7.76 2.01 10.47
C ASN A 6 8.39 1.62 9.14
N VAL A 7 7.98 0.48 8.59
CA VAL A 7 8.50 0.04 7.29
C VAL A 7 8.12 1.02 6.18
N LEU A 8 6.89 1.51 6.20
CA LEU A 8 6.45 2.48 5.20
C LEU A 8 7.26 3.78 5.30
N GLY A 9 7.58 4.21 6.52
CA GLY A 9 8.43 5.37 6.72
C GLY A 9 9.83 5.16 6.14
N LEU A 10 10.40 3.99 6.34
CA LEU A 10 11.70 3.66 5.76
C LEU A 10 11.65 3.65 4.23
N ALA A 11 10.61 3.05 3.67
CA ALA A 11 10.44 3.00 2.23
C ALA A 11 10.29 4.39 1.63
N SER A 12 9.55 5.26 2.31
CA SER A 12 9.38 6.64 1.88
C SER A 12 10.72 7.39 1.90
N SER A 13 11.48 7.23 2.97
CA SER A 13 12.79 7.88 3.10
C SER A 13 13.76 7.40 2.01
N ALA A 14 13.61 6.17 1.56
CA ALA A 14 14.44 5.61 0.50
C ALA A 14 13.89 5.91 -0.90
N ASN A 15 12.83 6.70 -1.01
CA ASN A 15 12.17 7.02 -2.28
C ASN A 15 11.62 5.78 -3.00
N LYS A 16 11.09 4.83 -2.25
CA LYS A 16 10.59 3.58 -2.82
C LYS A 16 9.07 3.49 -2.84
N LEU A 17 8.37 4.54 -2.41
CA LEU A 17 6.91 4.58 -2.49
C LEU A 17 6.46 5.45 -3.66
N ILE A 18 5.42 5.00 -4.34
CA ILE A 18 4.89 5.65 -5.53
C ILE A 18 3.43 5.96 -5.27
N SER A 19 3.01 7.18 -5.61
CA SER A 19 1.62 7.60 -5.38
C SER A 19 1.14 8.49 -6.52
N GLY A 20 -0.15 8.84 -6.50
CA GLY A 20 -0.73 9.75 -7.46
C GLY A 20 -0.81 9.17 -8.86
N GLU A 21 -0.73 10.05 -9.85
CA GLU A 21 -0.82 9.64 -11.25
C GLU A 21 0.30 8.68 -11.65
N THR A 22 1.47 8.86 -11.08
CA THR A 22 2.61 8.00 -11.37
C THR A 22 2.31 6.55 -10.98
N LEU A 23 1.56 6.35 -9.90
CA LEU A 23 1.18 5.01 -9.48
C LEU A 23 0.36 4.32 -10.58
N PHE A 24 -0.67 4.99 -11.10
CA PHE A 24 -1.50 4.40 -12.15
C PHE A 24 -0.69 4.11 -13.41
N LYS A 25 0.19 5.03 -13.80
CA LYS A 25 1.03 4.82 -14.98
C LYS A 25 1.93 3.60 -14.83
N LYS A 26 2.47 3.40 -13.64
CA LYS A 26 3.37 2.28 -13.40
C LYS A 26 2.63 0.96 -13.24
N ILE A 27 1.40 0.99 -12.73
CA ILE A 27 0.56 -0.21 -12.71
C ILE A 27 0.35 -0.71 -14.14
N ILE A 28 -0.01 0.19 -15.04
CA ILE A 28 -0.25 -0.15 -16.44
C ILE A 28 1.00 -0.74 -17.10
N LYS A 29 2.17 -0.28 -16.69
CA LYS A 29 3.44 -0.76 -17.22
C LYS A 29 3.96 -2.03 -16.52
N ASN A 30 3.16 -2.59 -15.64
CA ASN A 30 3.51 -3.81 -14.88
C ASN A 30 4.76 -3.64 -14.01
N LYS A 31 4.99 -2.42 -13.52
CA LYS A 31 6.15 -2.16 -12.68
C LYS A 31 5.85 -2.23 -11.19
N ILE A 32 4.58 -2.11 -10.81
CA ILE A 32 4.19 -2.13 -9.40
C ILE A 32 3.96 -3.56 -8.95
N LYS A 33 4.54 -3.92 -7.81
CA LYS A 33 4.44 -5.28 -7.27
C LYS A 33 3.49 -5.39 -6.10
N LEU A 34 3.10 -4.27 -5.51
CA LEU A 34 2.20 -4.25 -4.36
C LEU A 34 1.56 -2.88 -4.27
N VAL A 35 0.27 -2.84 -3.94
CA VAL A 35 -0.46 -1.60 -3.69
C VAL A 35 -1.12 -1.67 -2.32
N LEU A 36 -1.08 -0.57 -1.57
CA LEU A 36 -1.80 -0.42 -0.31
C LEU A 36 -2.71 0.79 -0.40
N THR A 37 -3.95 0.66 0.07
CA THR A 37 -4.89 1.77 0.14
C THR A 37 -5.34 2.00 1.57
N VAL A 38 -5.75 3.24 1.87
CA VAL A 38 -6.24 3.58 3.20
C VAL A 38 -7.69 3.12 3.36
N LYS A 39 -8.11 2.90 4.62
CA LYS A 39 -9.47 2.44 4.90
C LYS A 39 -10.54 3.51 4.69
N ASP A 40 -10.16 4.77 4.69
CA ASP A 40 -11.09 5.88 4.48
C ASP A 40 -11.00 6.48 3.08
N MET A 41 -10.66 5.65 2.09
CA MET A 41 -10.64 6.06 0.70
C MET A 41 -12.08 6.12 0.15
N GLY A 42 -12.34 7.12 -0.72
CA GLY A 42 -13.66 7.24 -1.33
C GLY A 42 -14.01 6.02 -2.17
N ALA A 43 -15.29 5.65 -2.18
CA ALA A 43 -15.75 4.42 -2.81
C ALA A 43 -15.42 4.33 -4.30
N SER A 44 -15.60 5.42 -5.05
CA SER A 44 -15.34 5.39 -6.48
C SER A 44 -13.85 5.30 -6.79
N GLN A 45 -13.02 5.97 -5.99
CA GLN A 45 -11.58 5.87 -6.16
C GLN A 45 -11.06 4.50 -5.79
N LEU A 46 -11.61 3.91 -4.74
CA LEU A 46 -11.23 2.57 -4.31
C LEU A 46 -11.58 1.55 -5.39
N LYS A 47 -12.79 1.66 -5.96
CA LYS A 47 -13.17 0.77 -7.04
C LYS A 47 -12.24 0.90 -8.23
N LYS A 48 -11.89 2.13 -8.60
CA LYS A 48 -11.02 2.38 -9.75
C LYS A 48 -9.65 1.72 -9.57
N ILE A 49 -9.05 1.86 -8.40
CA ILE A 49 -7.73 1.29 -8.19
C ILE A 49 -7.78 -0.22 -8.04
N ASN A 50 -8.84 -0.75 -7.39
CA ASN A 50 -9.01 -2.20 -7.29
C ASN A 50 -9.19 -2.82 -8.67
N ASP A 51 -9.99 -2.20 -9.54
CA ASP A 51 -10.21 -2.71 -10.89
C ASP A 51 -8.90 -2.72 -11.69
N LYS A 52 -8.11 -1.65 -11.55
CA LYS A 52 -6.84 -1.54 -12.25
C LYS A 52 -5.86 -2.62 -11.77
N CYS A 53 -5.78 -2.81 -10.46
CA CYS A 53 -4.91 -3.84 -9.91
C CYS A 53 -5.35 -5.24 -10.30
N ALA A 54 -6.66 -5.47 -10.33
CA ALA A 54 -7.18 -6.78 -10.76
C ALA A 54 -6.82 -7.06 -12.22
N PHE A 55 -6.97 -6.05 -13.08
CA PHE A 55 -6.69 -6.23 -14.50
C PHE A 55 -5.20 -6.54 -14.74
N TYR A 56 -4.32 -5.86 -14.03
CA TYR A 56 -2.88 -6.03 -14.21
C TYR A 56 -2.28 -7.03 -13.22
N GLN A 57 -3.12 -7.69 -12.44
CA GLN A 57 -2.71 -8.74 -11.50
C GLN A 57 -1.70 -8.25 -10.47
N VAL A 58 -1.97 -7.07 -9.92
CA VAL A 58 -1.15 -6.49 -8.86
C VAL A 58 -1.80 -6.77 -7.50
N PRO A 59 -1.07 -7.40 -6.57
CA PRO A 59 -1.61 -7.59 -5.21
C PRO A 59 -1.96 -6.25 -4.58
N ILE A 60 -3.12 -6.18 -3.93
CA ILE A 60 -3.57 -4.97 -3.29
C ILE A 60 -4.16 -5.30 -1.93
N TYR A 61 -3.81 -4.51 -0.92
CA TYR A 61 -4.35 -4.63 0.44
C TYR A 61 -5.06 -3.33 0.79
N ASN A 62 -6.34 -3.46 1.07
CA ASN A 62 -7.20 -2.31 1.37
C ASN A 62 -7.47 -2.25 2.86
N GLY A 63 -7.45 -1.04 3.41
CA GLY A 63 -8.02 -0.83 4.74
C GLY A 63 -7.16 -1.24 5.92
N LEU A 64 -5.85 -1.38 5.73
CA LEU A 64 -4.96 -1.73 6.84
C LEU A 64 -4.70 -0.54 7.76
N ILE A 65 -4.66 0.65 7.20
CA ILE A 65 -4.38 1.88 7.95
C ILE A 65 -5.26 3.00 7.39
N ASP A 66 -5.41 4.09 8.16
CA ASP A 66 -6.18 5.23 7.67
C ASP A 66 -5.28 6.29 7.06
N THR A 67 -5.89 7.33 6.50
CA THR A 67 -5.16 8.40 5.81
C THR A 67 -4.17 9.10 6.75
N ILE A 68 -4.61 9.37 7.98
CA ILE A 68 -3.76 10.09 8.92
C ILE A 68 -2.52 9.26 9.27
N GLN A 69 -2.72 7.99 9.58
CA GLN A 69 -1.60 7.09 9.90
C GLN A 69 -0.62 6.98 8.75
N LEU A 70 -1.13 6.77 7.55
CA LEU A 70 -0.26 6.64 6.38
C LEU A 70 0.56 7.89 6.16
N ASN A 71 -0.09 9.06 6.15
CA ASN A 71 0.59 10.30 5.79
C ASN A 71 1.58 10.76 6.84
N GLN A 72 1.29 10.49 8.11
CA GLN A 72 2.27 10.75 9.16
C GLN A 72 3.50 9.87 8.99
N ALA A 73 3.30 8.61 8.64
CA ALA A 73 4.41 7.67 8.49
C ALA A 73 5.32 8.03 7.31
N ILE A 74 4.75 8.49 6.20
CA ILE A 74 5.51 8.73 4.98
C ILE A 74 5.88 10.21 4.77
N GLY A 75 5.43 11.09 5.65
CA GLY A 75 5.76 12.52 5.56
C GLY A 75 5.10 13.21 4.38
N LYS A 76 3.88 12.84 4.05
CA LYS A 76 3.13 13.41 2.94
C LYS A 76 1.78 13.95 3.41
N ASN A 77 1.01 14.47 2.48
CA ASN A 77 -0.33 14.97 2.76
C ASN A 77 -1.31 14.36 1.78
N ASN A 78 -2.42 13.88 2.31
CA ASN A 78 -3.57 13.48 1.50
C ASN A 78 -3.30 12.34 0.51
N VAL A 79 -2.30 11.51 0.78
CA VAL A 79 -2.04 10.32 -0.01
C VAL A 79 -2.99 9.22 0.46
N LYS A 80 -3.69 8.59 -0.47
CA LYS A 80 -4.70 7.56 -0.17
C LYS A 80 -4.29 6.17 -0.65
N ALA A 81 -3.35 6.10 -1.58
CA ALA A 81 -2.87 4.84 -2.12
C ALA A 81 -1.39 4.96 -2.44
N ILE A 82 -0.67 3.88 -2.20
CA ILE A 82 0.75 3.81 -2.50
C ILE A 82 1.06 2.51 -3.20
N GLY A 83 2.08 2.55 -4.05
CA GLY A 83 2.58 1.37 -4.74
C GLY A 83 4.05 1.18 -4.47
N ILE A 84 4.50 -0.05 -4.56
CA ILE A 84 5.89 -0.42 -4.31
C ILE A 84 6.41 -1.24 -5.48
N GLU A 85 7.55 -0.83 -6.05
CA GLU A 85 8.26 -1.56 -7.09
C GLU A 85 9.35 -2.47 -6.54
N ASP A 86 10.00 -2.02 -5.48
CA ASP A 86 11.19 -2.68 -4.93
C ASP A 86 10.79 -3.95 -4.21
N ILE A 87 11.27 -5.09 -4.72
CA ILE A 87 10.86 -6.39 -4.18
C ILE A 87 11.30 -6.59 -2.72
N ASN A 88 12.38 -5.97 -2.32
CA ASN A 88 12.85 -6.11 -0.94
C ASN A 88 11.90 -5.43 0.03
N PHE A 89 11.41 -4.24 -0.32
CA PHE A 89 10.41 -3.57 0.50
C PHE A 89 9.08 -4.29 0.43
N VAL A 90 8.72 -4.86 -0.72
CA VAL A 90 7.50 -5.65 -0.83
C VAL A 90 7.53 -6.82 0.16
N LYS A 91 8.63 -7.56 0.20
CA LYS A 91 8.77 -8.68 1.13
C LYS A 91 8.66 -8.23 2.58
N LEU A 92 9.29 -7.12 2.91
CA LEU A 92 9.27 -6.60 4.27
C LEU A 92 7.86 -6.16 4.67
N ILE A 93 7.15 -5.47 3.76
CA ILE A 93 5.78 -5.04 4.00
C ILE A 93 4.86 -6.25 4.19
N LEU A 94 4.95 -7.24 3.31
CA LEU A 94 4.10 -8.42 3.40
C LEU A 94 4.35 -9.19 4.69
N LYS A 95 5.58 -9.26 5.13
CA LYS A 95 5.91 -9.89 6.39
C LYS A 95 5.20 -9.21 7.56
N ASN A 96 5.13 -7.89 7.54
CA ASN A 96 4.48 -7.15 8.62
C ASN A 96 2.97 -7.23 8.54
N ILE A 97 2.41 -7.34 7.34
CA ILE A 97 0.98 -7.57 7.18
C ILE A 97 0.61 -8.95 7.70
N SER A 98 1.38 -9.96 7.36
CA SER A 98 1.12 -11.33 7.81
C SER A 98 1.15 -11.45 9.32
N LYS A 99 2.07 -10.73 9.97
CA LYS A 99 2.11 -10.70 11.43
C LYS A 99 0.82 -10.14 12.00
N GLY A 100 0.30 -9.08 11.37
CA GLY A 100 -0.96 -8.51 11.80
C GLY A 100 -2.11 -9.49 11.61
N ASP A 101 -2.13 -10.20 10.50
CA ASP A 101 -3.15 -11.19 10.21
C ASP A 101 -3.14 -12.32 11.21
N VAL A 102 -1.98 -12.77 11.59
CA VAL A 102 -1.83 -13.87 12.55
C VAL A 102 -2.59 -13.56 13.83
N ASN A 103 -2.64 -12.31 14.22
CA ASN A 103 -3.29 -11.92 15.47
C ASN A 103 -4.79 -12.11 15.45
N TYR A 104 -5.42 -12.17 14.28
CA TYR A 104 -6.85 -12.36 14.21
C TYR A 104 -7.27 -13.21 13.03
N GLY A 105 -6.56 -13.14 11.93
CA GLY A 105 -6.91 -13.91 10.76
C GLY A 105 -6.71 -15.39 10.97
N GLN A 106 -5.76 -15.75 11.75
CA GLN A 106 -5.44 -17.15 12.02
C GLN A 106 -6.36 -17.80 13.01
N THR A 107 -7.19 -17.03 13.62
CA THR A 107 -8.14 -17.59 14.54
C THR A 107 -9.24 -18.31 13.82
N ASN A 108 -9.26 -18.14 12.57
CA ASN A 108 -10.24 -18.82 11.77
C ASN A 108 -9.92 -20.28 11.65
#